data_d8c49ff05f00c87b21f251e60b291d10
#
_entry.id   d8c49ff05f00c87b21f251e60b291d10
#
_cell.length_a   1.000
_cell.length_b   1.000
_cell.length_c   1.000
_cell.angle_alpha   90.00
_cell.angle_beta   90.00
_cell.angle_gamma   90.00
#
_symmetry.space_group_name_H-M   'P 1'
#
loop_
_entity.id
_entity.type
_entity.pdbx_description
1 polymer ?
#
loop_
_entity_poly.entity_id
_entity_poly.type
_entity_poly.pdbx_seq_one_letter_code
_entity_poly.pdbx_strand_id
1 'polypeptide(L)'
;AAQIEHLLTLPAKSPVVVAVDNSPVADRALYARLAEGGVDVIANHNRGGIAGAFNAGVEFLIGRGCDVFFIFDQDSHVPDDYFDRMLSGCARVGDSRFLVGPRIFNRNFQRDLPLFTVRRWSARITPIHGGAHGLLSCSVIISSGTAISLDAYRALGRFREDFFIDHVDAEYCMRAQAHGVPVRVNADVSLPHELGSPSAQQHWPRVEIFDQSALREIFSVKRLVLS
;
A
#
# COMPACT_ATOMS: atom_id res chain seq x y z
N ALA A 1 6.85 -17.64 -1.13
CA ALA A 1 6.31 -18.78 -0.34
C ALA A 1 6.47 -18.51 1.16
N ALA A 2 7.69 -18.30 1.68
CA ALA A 2 7.92 -18.16 3.13
C ALA A 2 7.10 -17.04 3.80
N GLN A 3 6.92 -15.89 3.16
CA GLN A 3 6.11 -14.79 3.69
C GLN A 3 4.63 -15.13 3.78
N ILE A 4 4.08 -15.80 2.76
CA ILE A 4 2.68 -16.22 2.75
C ILE A 4 2.45 -17.27 3.83
N GLU A 5 3.37 -18.22 3.98
CA GLU A 5 3.33 -19.21 5.06
C GLU A 5 3.34 -18.51 6.44
N HIS A 6 4.17 -17.48 6.62
CA HIS A 6 4.17 -16.69 7.85
C HIS A 6 2.83 -15.95 8.07
N LEU A 7 2.25 -15.30 7.06
CA LEU A 7 0.97 -14.61 7.17
C LEU A 7 -0.17 -15.53 7.65
N LEU A 8 -0.14 -16.81 7.25
CA LEU A 8 -1.12 -17.81 7.65
C LEU A 8 -0.98 -18.25 9.12
N THR A 9 0.20 -18.05 9.72
CA THR A 9 0.44 -18.40 11.14
C THR A 9 0.03 -17.26 12.10
N LEU A 10 -0.25 -16.06 11.58
CA LEU A 10 -0.59 -14.92 12.42
C LEU A 10 -1.96 -15.10 13.10
N PRO A 11 -2.12 -14.70 14.38
CA PRO A 11 -3.32 -14.96 15.17
C PRO A 11 -4.52 -14.05 14.83
N ALA A 12 -4.54 -13.45 13.66
CA ALA A 12 -5.71 -12.70 13.21
C ALA A 12 -6.92 -13.63 13.07
N LYS A 13 -8.11 -13.17 13.45
CA LYS A 13 -9.37 -13.92 13.32
C LYS A 13 -9.59 -14.29 11.85
N SER A 14 -9.01 -15.43 11.42
CA SER A 14 -9.15 -16.02 10.08
C SER A 14 -9.10 -14.99 8.94
N PRO A 15 -7.97 -14.33 8.69
CA PRO A 15 -7.88 -13.43 7.54
C PRO A 15 -8.07 -14.23 6.26
N VAL A 16 -8.87 -13.69 5.35
CA VAL A 16 -8.90 -14.21 3.98
C VAL A 16 -7.62 -13.75 3.30
N VAL A 17 -6.79 -14.69 2.87
CA VAL A 17 -5.54 -14.39 2.16
C VAL A 17 -5.70 -14.75 0.69
N VAL A 18 -5.44 -13.79 -0.18
CA VAL A 18 -5.41 -13.99 -1.62
C VAL A 18 -4.05 -13.57 -2.17
N ALA A 19 -3.40 -14.48 -2.89
CA ALA A 19 -2.18 -14.21 -3.63
C ALA A 19 -2.54 -13.91 -5.09
N VAL A 20 -2.13 -12.75 -5.60
CA VAL A 20 -2.32 -12.42 -7.01
C VAL A 20 -0.98 -12.54 -7.71
N ASP A 21 -0.88 -13.53 -8.60
CA ASP A 21 0.34 -13.82 -9.35
C ASP A 21 0.35 -13.08 -10.69
N ASN A 22 1.29 -12.17 -10.83
CA ASN A 22 1.54 -11.40 -12.06
C ASN A 22 2.55 -12.07 -13.00
N SER A 23 3.03 -13.27 -12.68
CA SER A 23 3.94 -13.98 -13.57
C SER A 23 3.29 -14.29 -14.92
N PRO A 24 4.02 -14.20 -16.02
CA PRO A 24 3.49 -14.51 -17.34
C PRO A 24 3.09 -15.99 -17.48
N VAL A 25 3.75 -16.87 -16.71
CA VAL A 25 3.49 -18.31 -16.67
C VAL A 25 3.15 -18.74 -15.26
N ALA A 26 1.99 -19.36 -15.10
CA ALA A 26 1.50 -19.82 -13.81
C ALA A 26 2.34 -21.01 -13.27
N ASP A 27 2.79 -20.92 -12.03
CA ASP A 27 3.41 -22.03 -11.30
C ASP A 27 2.33 -22.85 -10.57
N ARG A 28 1.85 -23.90 -11.23
CA ARG A 28 0.80 -24.78 -10.68
C ARG A 28 1.22 -25.49 -9.41
N ALA A 29 2.50 -25.83 -9.25
CA ALA A 29 3.00 -26.48 -8.05
C ALA A 29 3.00 -25.53 -6.86
N LEU A 30 3.39 -24.28 -7.08
CA LEU A 30 3.27 -23.23 -6.09
C LEU A 30 1.80 -22.99 -5.70
N TYR A 31 0.89 -22.92 -6.68
CA TYR A 31 -0.54 -22.71 -6.42
C TYR A 31 -1.15 -23.83 -5.57
N ALA A 32 -0.81 -25.08 -5.85
CA ALA A 32 -1.27 -26.22 -5.05
C ALA A 32 -0.81 -26.09 -3.58
N ARG A 33 0.46 -25.78 -3.37
CA ARG A 33 1.01 -25.56 -2.01
C ARG A 33 0.35 -24.40 -1.27
N LEU A 34 0.07 -23.29 -1.96
CA LEU A 34 -0.61 -22.14 -1.38
C LEU A 34 -2.04 -22.49 -1.00
N ALA A 35 -2.75 -23.23 -1.85
CA ALA A 35 -4.12 -23.70 -1.60
C ALA A 35 -4.18 -24.67 -0.41
N GLU A 36 -3.20 -25.58 -0.26
CA GLU A 36 -3.07 -26.47 0.91
C GLU A 36 -2.90 -25.65 2.21
N GLY A 37 -2.23 -24.50 2.12
CA GLY A 37 -2.09 -23.54 3.22
C GLY A 37 -3.31 -22.63 3.45
N GLY A 38 -4.40 -22.79 2.68
CA GLY A 38 -5.61 -21.97 2.82
C GLY A 38 -5.53 -20.59 2.12
N VAL A 39 -4.61 -20.41 1.18
CA VAL A 39 -4.48 -19.20 0.37
C VAL A 39 -5.21 -19.37 -0.95
N ASP A 40 -6.12 -18.46 -1.26
CA ASP A 40 -6.69 -18.35 -2.61
C ASP A 40 -5.64 -17.75 -3.58
N VAL A 41 -5.56 -18.24 -4.81
CA VAL A 41 -4.58 -17.75 -5.80
C VAL A 41 -5.29 -17.28 -7.06
N ILE A 42 -4.92 -16.09 -7.53
CA ILE A 42 -5.42 -15.50 -8.77
C ILE A 42 -4.24 -15.37 -9.75
N ALA A 43 -4.32 -16.05 -10.90
CA ALA A 43 -3.37 -15.84 -11.99
C ALA A 43 -3.78 -14.60 -12.80
N ASN A 44 -3.11 -13.47 -12.59
CA ASN A 44 -3.43 -12.23 -13.27
C ASN A 44 -2.70 -12.07 -14.62
N HIS A 45 -1.62 -12.84 -14.86
CA HIS A 45 -0.81 -12.76 -16.09
C HIS A 45 -0.36 -11.33 -16.45
N ASN A 46 -0.01 -10.56 -15.43
CA ASN A 46 0.42 -9.17 -15.52
C ASN A 46 -0.59 -8.21 -16.21
N ARG A 47 -1.87 -8.56 -16.21
CA ARG A 47 -2.91 -7.67 -16.76
C ARG A 47 -3.06 -6.44 -15.89
N GLY A 48 -2.90 -5.24 -16.49
CA GLY A 48 -2.94 -3.97 -15.77
C GLY A 48 -1.80 -3.77 -14.76
N GLY A 49 -0.73 -4.57 -14.85
CA GLY A 49 0.42 -4.48 -13.96
C GLY A 49 0.06 -4.70 -12.50
N ILE A 50 0.73 -3.97 -11.59
CA ILE A 50 0.49 -4.04 -10.15
C ILE A 50 -0.90 -3.50 -9.78
N ALA A 51 -1.37 -2.46 -10.47
CA ALA A 51 -2.71 -1.91 -10.26
C ALA A 51 -3.80 -2.93 -10.61
N GLY A 52 -3.62 -3.67 -11.71
CA GLY A 52 -4.52 -4.76 -12.11
C GLY A 52 -4.53 -5.89 -11.08
N ALA A 53 -3.37 -6.24 -10.51
CA ALA A 53 -3.27 -7.23 -9.45
C ALA A 53 -4.02 -6.77 -8.18
N PHE A 54 -3.84 -5.51 -7.76
CA PHE A 54 -4.58 -4.96 -6.62
C PHE A 54 -6.10 -5.02 -6.87
N ASN A 55 -6.55 -4.62 -8.05
CA ASN A 55 -7.96 -4.67 -8.40
C ASN A 55 -8.52 -6.09 -8.36
N ALA A 56 -7.83 -7.06 -8.93
CA ALA A 56 -8.25 -8.46 -8.93
C ALA A 56 -8.35 -9.03 -7.49
N GLY A 57 -7.37 -8.73 -6.64
CA GLY A 57 -7.38 -9.11 -5.25
C GLY A 57 -8.53 -8.49 -4.46
N VAL A 58 -8.75 -7.19 -4.63
CA VAL A 58 -9.84 -6.48 -3.93
C VAL A 58 -11.21 -6.98 -4.37
N GLU A 59 -11.45 -7.20 -5.66
CA GLU A 59 -12.71 -7.77 -6.15
C GLU A 59 -13.00 -9.15 -5.56
N PHE A 60 -11.98 -9.98 -5.42
CA PHE A 60 -12.10 -11.26 -4.74
C PHE A 60 -12.50 -11.08 -3.27
N LEU A 61 -11.83 -10.18 -2.53
CA LEU A 61 -12.11 -9.91 -1.11
C LEU A 61 -13.50 -9.31 -0.87
N ILE A 62 -13.99 -8.49 -1.79
CA ILE A 62 -15.38 -7.99 -1.77
C ILE A 62 -16.37 -9.16 -1.78
N GLY A 63 -16.14 -10.16 -2.60
CA GLY A 63 -16.96 -11.38 -2.67
C GLY A 63 -16.93 -12.22 -1.39
N ARG A 64 -15.94 -12.01 -0.52
CA ARG A 64 -15.79 -12.68 0.79
C ARG A 64 -16.34 -11.86 1.96
N GLY A 65 -16.89 -10.66 1.71
CA GLY A 65 -17.49 -9.82 2.76
C GLY A 65 -16.49 -9.13 3.68
N CYS A 66 -15.29 -8.84 3.19
CA CYS A 66 -14.28 -8.11 3.95
C CYS A 66 -14.62 -6.62 4.02
N ASP A 67 -14.42 -5.97 5.17
CA ASP A 67 -14.63 -4.53 5.37
C ASP A 67 -13.34 -3.71 5.19
N VAL A 68 -12.19 -4.34 5.46
CA VAL A 68 -10.85 -3.76 5.34
C VAL A 68 -9.95 -4.76 4.64
N PHE A 69 -9.13 -4.29 3.74
CA PHE A 69 -8.11 -5.12 3.12
C PHE A 69 -6.72 -4.49 3.29
N PHE A 70 -5.73 -5.35 3.27
CA PHE A 70 -4.31 -4.97 3.30
C PHE A 70 -3.65 -5.37 2.00
N ILE A 71 -2.72 -4.52 1.55
CA ILE A 71 -1.88 -4.81 0.39
C ILE A 71 -0.47 -5.08 0.91
N PHE A 72 0.17 -6.13 0.38
CA PHE A 72 1.56 -6.44 0.68
C PHE A 72 2.32 -6.78 -0.60
N ASP A 73 3.56 -6.32 -0.64
CA ASP A 73 4.51 -6.80 -1.64
C ASP A 73 5.14 -8.13 -1.17
N GLN A 74 5.65 -8.90 -2.11
CA GLN A 74 6.18 -10.25 -1.83
C GLN A 74 7.40 -10.29 -0.89
N ASP A 75 8.05 -9.16 -0.64
CA ASP A 75 9.27 -8.98 0.17
C ASP A 75 9.02 -8.28 1.52
N SER A 76 7.76 -8.01 1.87
CA SER A 76 7.41 -7.40 3.15
C SER A 76 7.58 -8.38 4.30
N HIS A 77 8.16 -7.95 5.40
CA HIS A 77 8.26 -8.73 6.64
C HIS A 77 7.23 -8.24 7.65
N VAL A 78 6.16 -9.00 7.80
CA VAL A 78 5.02 -8.63 8.65
C VAL A 78 5.24 -9.11 10.08
N PRO A 79 5.26 -8.22 11.11
CA PRO A 79 5.34 -8.63 12.52
C PRO A 79 4.09 -9.40 12.98
N ASP A 80 4.24 -10.23 14.01
CA ASP A 80 3.15 -11.09 14.53
C ASP A 80 1.92 -10.29 15.00
N ASP A 81 2.14 -9.12 15.63
CA ASP A 81 1.10 -8.24 16.15
C ASP A 81 0.60 -7.18 15.14
N TYR A 82 1.05 -7.30 13.89
CA TYR A 82 0.83 -6.28 12.85
C TYR A 82 -0.63 -5.94 12.63
N PHE A 83 -1.45 -6.94 12.35
CA PHE A 83 -2.86 -6.72 12.02
C PHE A 83 -3.65 -6.13 13.17
N ASP A 84 -3.47 -6.64 14.38
CA ASP A 84 -4.16 -6.13 15.58
C ASP A 84 -3.83 -4.66 15.83
N ARG A 85 -2.55 -4.29 15.72
CA ARG A 85 -2.10 -2.91 15.92
C ARG A 85 -2.53 -2.00 14.77
N MET A 86 -2.51 -2.47 13.53
CA MET A 86 -3.00 -1.70 12.38
C MET A 86 -4.51 -1.49 12.47
N LEU A 87 -5.31 -2.52 12.75
CA LEU A 87 -6.77 -2.41 12.90
C LEU A 87 -7.14 -1.51 14.07
N SER A 88 -6.41 -1.59 15.20
CA SER A 88 -6.58 -0.64 16.31
C SER A 88 -6.31 0.80 15.89
N GLY A 89 -5.30 1.02 15.03
CA GLY A 89 -5.05 2.32 14.41
C GLY A 89 -6.20 2.77 13.51
N CYS A 90 -6.66 1.90 12.62
CA CYS A 90 -7.79 2.20 11.73
C CYS A 90 -9.06 2.61 12.50
N ALA A 91 -9.37 1.95 13.60
CA ALA A 91 -10.51 2.29 14.44
C ALA A 91 -10.44 3.71 15.05
N ARG A 92 -9.24 4.30 15.16
CA ARG A 92 -9.02 5.66 15.67
C ARG A 92 -9.13 6.75 14.61
N VAL A 93 -9.33 6.42 13.32
CA VAL A 93 -9.42 7.41 12.23
C VAL A 93 -10.65 8.30 12.37
N GLY A 94 -11.77 7.75 12.87
CA GLY A 94 -13.01 8.50 13.04
C GLY A 94 -13.81 8.70 11.74
N ASP A 95 -13.46 8.01 10.66
CA ASP A 95 -14.19 7.96 9.39
C ASP A 95 -14.23 6.49 8.94
N SER A 96 -15.32 6.02 8.36
CA SER A 96 -15.42 4.67 7.79
C SER A 96 -14.57 4.52 6.53
N ARG A 97 -14.21 5.61 5.90
CA ARG A 97 -13.36 5.67 4.70
C ARG A 97 -11.95 6.09 5.12
N PHE A 98 -10.98 5.23 4.90
CA PHE A 98 -9.59 5.54 5.24
C PHE A 98 -8.57 4.77 4.42
N LEU A 99 -7.37 5.33 4.34
CA LEU A 99 -6.13 4.69 3.96
C LEU A 99 -5.15 4.86 5.14
N VAL A 100 -4.69 3.76 5.71
CA VAL A 100 -3.73 3.79 6.83
C VAL A 100 -2.54 2.88 6.51
N GLY A 101 -1.36 3.47 6.34
CA GLY A 101 -0.12 2.74 6.17
C GLY A 101 0.66 2.58 7.48
N PRO A 102 1.57 1.62 7.59
CA PRO A 102 2.51 1.54 8.69
C PRO A 102 3.61 2.60 8.53
N ARG A 103 4.41 2.78 9.57
CA ARG A 103 5.72 3.41 9.45
C ARG A 103 6.65 2.44 8.73
N ILE A 104 7.21 2.84 7.62
CA ILE A 104 8.12 2.02 6.82
C ILE A 104 9.55 2.24 7.29
N PHE A 105 10.18 1.17 7.80
CA PHE A 105 11.59 1.17 8.12
C PHE A 105 12.40 0.64 6.94
N ASN A 106 13.15 1.53 6.29
CA ASN A 106 14.00 1.16 5.17
C ASN A 106 15.27 0.48 5.69
N ARG A 107 15.40 -0.82 5.42
CA ARG A 107 16.56 -1.63 5.84
C ARG A 107 17.86 -1.21 5.20
N ASN A 108 17.83 -0.75 3.95
CA ASN A 108 19.03 -0.34 3.22
C ASN A 108 19.64 0.94 3.78
N PHE A 109 18.80 1.87 4.24
CA PHE A 109 19.23 3.16 4.80
C PHE A 109 19.14 3.25 6.31
N GLN A 110 18.71 2.19 7.00
CA GLN A 110 18.57 2.11 8.47
C GLN A 110 17.79 3.30 9.06
N ARG A 111 16.72 3.71 8.40
CA ARG A 111 15.86 4.83 8.83
C ARG A 111 14.44 4.67 8.34
N ASP A 112 13.54 5.34 9.04
CA ASP A 112 12.15 5.45 8.61
C ASP A 112 12.01 6.30 7.35
N LEU A 113 11.05 5.94 6.49
CA LEU A 113 10.62 6.82 5.42
C LEU A 113 9.96 8.07 6.00
N PRO A 114 10.27 9.25 5.46
CA PRO A 114 9.64 10.48 5.89
C PRO A 114 8.18 10.55 5.44
N LEU A 115 7.39 11.38 6.13
CA LEU A 115 6.04 11.73 5.70
C LEU A 115 6.09 12.71 4.54
N PHE A 116 5.32 12.44 3.52
CA PHE A 116 5.07 13.36 2.42
C PHE A 116 3.74 14.08 2.64
N THR A 117 3.77 15.41 2.66
CA THR A 117 2.57 16.24 2.73
C THR A 117 2.55 17.19 1.55
N VAL A 118 1.55 17.02 0.69
CA VAL A 118 1.32 17.88 -0.47
C VAL A 118 0.18 18.84 -0.14
N ARG A 119 0.41 20.13 -0.35
CA ARG A 119 -0.59 21.19 -0.28
C ARG A 119 -0.69 21.84 -1.66
N ARG A 120 -1.73 22.65 -1.88
CA ARG A 120 -2.05 23.24 -3.19
C ARG A 120 -0.83 23.81 -3.95
N TRP A 121 0.16 24.38 -3.23
CA TRP A 121 1.32 25.05 -3.83
C TRP A 121 2.66 24.63 -3.21
N SER A 122 2.67 23.61 -2.37
CA SER A 122 3.89 23.17 -1.69
C SER A 122 3.87 21.69 -1.37
N ALA A 123 5.03 21.09 -1.40
CA ALA A 123 5.26 19.75 -0.86
C ALA A 123 6.24 19.86 0.31
N ARG A 124 5.98 19.13 1.39
CA ARG A 124 6.84 19.05 2.56
C ARG A 124 7.22 17.60 2.82
N ILE A 125 8.48 17.39 3.10
CA ILE A 125 9.02 16.12 3.59
C ILE A 125 9.28 16.31 5.09
N THR A 126 8.66 15.47 5.93
CA THR A 126 8.82 15.56 7.38
C THR A 126 9.35 14.23 7.89
N PRO A 127 10.57 14.18 8.46
CA PRO A 127 11.09 12.97 9.08
C PRO A 127 10.16 12.48 10.19
N ILE A 128 10.03 11.15 10.33
CA ILE A 128 9.39 10.55 11.49
C ILE A 128 10.47 10.43 12.56
N HIS A 129 10.30 11.13 13.66
CA HIS A 129 11.24 11.07 14.78
C HIS A 129 10.91 9.90 15.70
N GLY A 130 11.93 9.32 16.37
CA GLY A 130 11.83 8.13 17.23
C GLY A 130 10.98 8.29 18.48
N GLY A 131 10.05 9.15 18.57
CA GLY A 131 9.05 9.30 19.64
C GLY A 131 7.67 9.60 19.07
N ALA A 132 7.52 9.51 17.74
CA ALA A 132 6.23 9.72 17.09
C ALA A 132 5.28 8.57 17.39
N HIS A 133 4.06 8.88 17.82
CA HIS A 133 3.01 7.92 18.17
C HIS A 133 1.68 8.29 17.49
N GLY A 134 0.80 7.28 17.37
CA GLY A 134 -0.55 7.46 16.87
C GLY A 134 -0.62 7.64 15.37
N LEU A 135 -1.70 8.27 14.91
CA LEU A 135 -1.97 8.48 13.49
C LEU A 135 -1.42 9.83 13.01
N LEU A 136 -0.46 9.79 12.10
CA LEU A 136 0.15 10.97 11.50
C LEU A 136 -0.49 11.26 10.13
N SER A 137 -0.88 12.51 9.90
CA SER A 137 -1.43 12.94 8.61
C SER A 137 -0.34 13.04 7.55
N CYS A 138 -0.60 12.46 6.38
CA CYS A 138 0.28 12.56 5.22
C CYS A 138 -0.52 12.60 3.93
N SER A 139 0.16 12.82 2.82
CA SER A 139 -0.46 12.84 1.50
C SER A 139 -0.24 11.57 0.71
N VAL A 140 0.82 10.87 0.98
CA VAL A 140 1.21 9.64 0.26
C VAL A 140 1.72 8.61 1.26
N ILE A 141 1.28 7.40 1.09
CA ILE A 141 1.79 6.17 1.72
C ILE A 141 2.06 5.16 0.62
N ILE A 142 3.01 4.26 0.85
CA ILE A 142 3.25 3.15 -0.08
C ILE A 142 2.21 2.05 0.14
N SER A 143 1.98 1.23 -0.88
CA SER A 143 1.00 0.13 -0.83
C SER A 143 1.36 -0.93 0.21
N SER A 144 2.65 -1.23 0.38
CA SER A 144 3.09 -2.30 1.25
C SER A 144 2.67 -2.10 2.71
N GLY A 145 1.87 -3.02 3.22
CA GLY A 145 1.30 -3.00 4.56
C GLY A 145 0.11 -2.03 4.74
N THR A 146 -0.33 -1.35 3.70
CA THR A 146 -1.43 -0.37 3.82
C THR A 146 -2.78 -1.06 3.99
N ALA A 147 -3.52 -0.62 5.03
CA ALA A 147 -4.93 -0.93 5.25
C ALA A 147 -5.81 0.07 4.51
N ILE A 148 -6.75 -0.43 3.74
CA ILE A 148 -7.74 0.37 3.01
C ILE A 148 -9.13 -0.14 3.40
N SER A 149 -10.02 0.76 3.81
CA SER A 149 -11.42 0.38 4.04
C SER A 149 -12.14 0.14 2.73
N LEU A 150 -13.05 -0.82 2.71
CA LEU A 150 -13.86 -1.08 1.53
C LEU A 150 -14.76 0.12 1.16
N ASP A 151 -15.18 0.90 2.15
CA ASP A 151 -15.94 2.13 1.91
C ASP A 151 -15.08 3.19 1.18
N ALA A 152 -13.78 3.27 1.51
CA ALA A 152 -12.85 4.12 0.75
C ALA A 152 -12.71 3.62 -0.70
N TYR A 153 -12.50 2.32 -0.88
CA TYR A 153 -12.35 1.74 -2.21
C TYR A 153 -13.62 1.95 -3.08
N ARG A 154 -14.81 1.79 -2.50
CA ARG A 154 -16.08 2.05 -3.21
C ARG A 154 -16.23 3.53 -3.59
N ALA A 155 -15.82 4.44 -2.71
CA ALA A 155 -15.92 5.88 -2.97
C ALA A 155 -14.89 6.37 -4.00
N LEU A 156 -13.69 5.78 -3.99
CA LEU A 156 -12.57 6.18 -4.86
C LEU A 156 -12.58 5.43 -6.20
N GLY A 157 -13.16 4.24 -6.24
CA GLY A 157 -13.08 3.34 -7.38
C GLY A 157 -11.76 2.57 -7.43
N ARG A 158 -11.58 1.85 -8.53
CA ARG A 158 -10.45 0.96 -8.78
C ARG A 158 -9.12 1.72 -8.84
N PHE A 159 -8.02 1.00 -8.56
CA PHE A 159 -6.68 1.48 -8.90
C PHE A 159 -6.56 1.66 -10.42
N ARG A 160 -5.88 2.70 -10.84
CA ARG A 160 -5.72 3.03 -12.26
C ARG A 160 -4.66 2.14 -12.92
N GLU A 161 -5.11 1.29 -13.82
CA GLU A 161 -4.26 0.30 -14.50
C GLU A 161 -3.35 0.91 -15.57
N ASP A 162 -3.63 2.13 -16.01
CA ASP A 162 -2.79 2.89 -16.92
C ASP A 162 -1.47 3.38 -16.28
N PHE A 163 -1.37 3.42 -14.95
CA PHE A 163 -0.11 3.64 -14.24
C PHE A 163 0.77 2.39 -14.19
N PHE A 164 0.22 1.24 -14.40
CA PHE A 164 0.84 -0.07 -14.51
C PHE A 164 1.66 -0.50 -13.28
N ILE A 165 2.78 0.18 -12.99
CA ILE A 165 3.68 -0.11 -11.85
C ILE A 165 3.93 1.15 -11.02
N ASP A 166 4.40 2.23 -11.67
CA ASP A 166 4.84 3.42 -10.98
C ASP A 166 3.66 4.32 -10.57
N HIS A 167 3.79 4.95 -9.41
CA HIS A 167 2.84 5.96 -8.90
C HIS A 167 1.41 5.48 -8.62
N VAL A 168 1.11 4.18 -8.67
CA VAL A 168 -0.22 3.61 -8.41
C VAL A 168 -0.72 4.01 -7.03
N ASP A 169 0.11 3.85 -6.01
CA ASP A 169 -0.19 4.21 -4.62
C ASP A 169 -0.24 5.74 -4.41
N ALA A 170 0.66 6.49 -5.04
CA ALA A 170 0.66 7.96 -4.96
C ALA A 170 -0.61 8.55 -5.59
N GLU A 171 -1.02 8.09 -6.78
CA GLU A 171 -2.26 8.50 -7.42
C GLU A 171 -3.47 8.18 -6.55
N TYR A 172 -3.53 6.96 -6.00
CA TYR A 172 -4.64 6.53 -5.17
C TYR A 172 -4.76 7.38 -3.89
N CYS A 173 -3.64 7.67 -3.23
CA CYS A 173 -3.58 8.55 -2.07
C CYS A 173 -4.01 9.99 -2.40
N MET A 174 -3.57 10.54 -3.53
CA MET A 174 -3.94 11.89 -3.95
C MET A 174 -5.43 11.97 -4.31
N ARG A 175 -5.97 10.94 -4.94
CA ARG A 175 -7.41 10.80 -5.22
C ARG A 175 -8.20 10.71 -3.93
N ALA A 176 -7.73 9.93 -2.94
CA ALA A 176 -8.34 9.85 -1.62
C ALA A 176 -8.46 11.24 -0.96
N GLN A 177 -7.38 12.03 -0.96
CA GLN A 177 -7.42 13.39 -0.43
C GLN A 177 -8.39 14.29 -1.18
N ALA A 178 -8.45 14.20 -2.52
CA ALA A 178 -9.38 14.99 -3.33
C ALA A 178 -10.85 14.69 -2.99
N HIS A 179 -11.13 13.46 -2.50
CA HIS A 179 -12.46 13.04 -2.06
C HIS A 179 -12.67 13.15 -0.53
N GLY A 180 -11.75 13.79 0.18
CA GLY A 180 -11.85 13.97 1.62
C GLY A 180 -11.63 12.69 2.43
N VAL A 181 -11.07 11.65 1.82
CA VAL A 181 -10.74 10.39 2.50
C VAL A 181 -9.41 10.56 3.24
N PRO A 182 -9.36 10.30 4.56
CA PRO A 182 -8.14 10.43 5.34
C PRO A 182 -7.04 9.47 4.87
N VAL A 183 -5.81 10.01 4.68
CA VAL A 183 -4.58 9.25 4.47
C VAL A 183 -3.69 9.44 5.70
N ARG A 184 -3.30 8.35 6.35
CA ARG A 184 -2.56 8.38 7.63
C ARG A 184 -1.41 7.37 7.62
N VAL A 185 -0.39 7.66 8.42
CA VAL A 185 0.62 6.69 8.86
C VAL A 185 0.35 6.34 10.32
N ASN A 186 0.23 5.06 10.63
CA ASN A 186 0.21 4.58 12.01
C ASN A 186 1.66 4.48 12.52
N ALA A 187 2.10 5.49 13.28
CA ALA A 187 3.47 5.56 13.79
C ALA A 187 3.79 4.49 14.84
N ASP A 188 2.76 3.89 15.43
CA ASP A 188 2.91 2.82 16.43
C ASP A 188 3.31 1.48 15.79
N VAL A 189 3.14 1.31 14.48
CA VAL A 189 3.43 0.07 13.74
C VAL A 189 4.55 0.33 12.75
N SER A 190 5.62 -0.47 12.82
CA SER A 190 6.75 -0.42 11.89
C SER A 190 6.76 -1.65 11.00
N LEU A 191 6.88 -1.44 9.70
CA LEU A 191 7.07 -2.50 8.71
C LEU A 191 8.46 -2.37 8.10
N PRO A 192 9.37 -3.33 8.34
CA PRO A 192 10.65 -3.37 7.64
C PRO A 192 10.42 -3.67 6.15
N HIS A 193 11.00 -2.85 5.29
CA HIS A 193 10.87 -3.00 3.85
C HIS A 193 12.17 -2.65 3.13
N GLU A 194 12.49 -3.35 2.05
CA GLU A 194 13.65 -3.11 1.22
C GLU A 194 13.23 -2.29 -0.01
N LEU A 195 13.47 -0.99 0.03
CA LEU A 195 13.25 -0.14 -1.14
C LEU A 195 14.49 -0.19 -2.03
N GLY A 196 14.43 -0.97 -3.09
CA GLY A 196 15.44 -1.06 -4.15
C GLY A 196 16.89 -1.12 -3.66
N SER A 197 17.77 -1.86 -4.32
CA SER A 197 19.20 -1.76 -4.06
C SER A 197 19.70 -0.42 -4.58
N PRO A 198 20.47 0.38 -3.80
CA PRO A 198 21.14 1.52 -4.35
C PRO A 198 22.10 1.02 -5.43
N SER A 199 21.83 1.29 -6.70
CA SER A 199 22.88 1.19 -7.70
C SER A 199 24.01 2.11 -7.25
N ALA A 200 25.27 1.67 -7.34
CA ALA A 200 26.44 2.32 -6.77
C ALA A 200 26.70 3.77 -7.24
N GLN A 201 25.78 4.39 -7.93
CA GLN A 201 25.84 5.74 -8.49
C GLN A 201 24.64 6.63 -8.15
N GLN A 202 23.64 6.14 -7.44
CA GLN A 202 22.55 7.02 -6.99
C GLN A 202 22.90 7.65 -5.64
N HIS A 203 23.60 8.77 -5.70
CA HIS A 203 23.39 9.84 -4.72
C HIS A 203 21.89 10.11 -4.73
N TRP A 204 21.24 9.96 -3.58
CA TRP A 204 19.88 10.46 -3.41
C TRP A 204 19.87 11.92 -3.81
N PRO A 205 19.28 12.28 -4.95
CA PRO A 205 19.14 13.68 -5.25
C PRO A 205 18.21 14.26 -4.17
N ARG A 206 18.59 15.34 -3.61
CA ARG A 206 17.69 16.16 -2.81
C ARG A 206 16.43 16.38 -3.66
N VAL A 207 15.33 15.68 -3.35
CA VAL A 207 14.01 15.93 -3.98
C VAL A 207 13.68 15.17 -5.29
N GLU A 208 14.44 14.24 -5.80
CA GLU A 208 14.09 13.51 -7.05
C GLU A 208 13.18 12.26 -6.87
N ILE A 209 12.57 12.07 -5.71
CA ILE A 209 11.50 11.04 -5.56
C ILE A 209 10.24 11.44 -6.36
N PHE A 210 10.11 12.71 -6.70
CA PHE A 210 9.12 13.20 -7.64
C PHE A 210 9.85 14.07 -8.66
N ASP A 211 10.19 13.48 -9.80
CA ASP A 211 10.44 14.28 -11.00
C ASP A 211 9.28 15.27 -11.13
N GLN A 212 9.60 16.52 -11.41
CA GLN A 212 8.58 17.55 -11.60
C GLN A 212 7.56 17.18 -12.69
N SER A 213 7.94 16.25 -13.60
CA SER A 213 7.04 15.65 -14.59
C SER A 213 5.97 14.79 -13.93
N ALA A 214 6.31 13.93 -12.98
CA ALA A 214 5.36 13.09 -12.25
C ALA A 214 4.38 13.94 -11.41
N LEU A 215 4.87 14.99 -10.75
CA LEU A 215 4.00 15.95 -10.08
C LEU A 215 3.10 16.70 -11.08
N ARG A 216 3.58 17.03 -12.27
CA ARG A 216 2.79 17.66 -13.33
C ARG A 216 1.73 16.72 -13.88
N GLU A 217 1.99 15.44 -14.02
CA GLU A 217 1.01 14.44 -14.42
C GLU A 217 -0.05 14.24 -13.36
N ILE A 218 0.32 14.10 -12.08
CA ILE A 218 -0.61 14.04 -10.95
C ILE A 218 -1.46 15.31 -10.88
N PHE A 219 -0.88 16.49 -11.11
CA PHE A 219 -1.61 17.76 -11.14
C PHE A 219 -2.42 17.97 -12.43
N SER A 220 -2.03 17.40 -13.57
CA SER A 220 -2.83 17.45 -14.79
C SER A 220 -4.10 16.59 -14.68
N VAL A 221 -4.04 15.48 -13.94
CA VAL A 221 -5.22 14.68 -13.58
C VAL A 221 -6.23 15.48 -12.75
N LYS A 222 -5.77 16.42 -11.90
CA LYS A 222 -6.68 17.35 -11.22
C LYS A 222 -7.43 18.31 -12.16
N ARG A 223 -6.88 18.64 -13.31
CA ARG A 223 -7.57 19.46 -14.32
C ARG A 223 -8.63 18.68 -15.12
N LEU A 224 -8.49 17.38 -15.23
CA LEU A 224 -9.44 16.52 -15.93
C LEU A 224 -10.66 16.12 -15.06
N VAL A 225 -10.53 16.17 -13.73
CA VAL A 225 -11.62 15.82 -12.80
C VAL A 225 -12.46 17.04 -12.39
N LEU A 226 -12.04 18.26 -12.74
CA LEU A 226 -12.71 19.52 -12.39
C LEU A 226 -13.31 20.28 -13.58
N SER A 227 -13.38 19.65 -14.77
CA SER A 227 -14.04 20.25 -15.96
C SER A 227 -15.36 19.55 -16.26
#